data_66b0b40e64fe0538fa5a0b3ee4cb8525
#
_entry.id   66b0b40e64fe0538fa5a0b3ee4cb8525
#
_cell.length_a   1.000
_cell.length_b   1.000
_cell.length_c   1.000
_cell.angle_alpha   90.00
_cell.angle_beta   90.00
_cell.angle_gamma   90.00
#
_symmetry.space_group_name_H-M   'P 1'
#
loop_
_entity.id
_entity.type
_entity.pdbx_description
1 polymer ?
#
loop_
_entity_poly.entity_id
_entity_poly.type
_entity_poly.pdbx_seq_one_letter_code
_entity_poly.pdbx_strand_id
1 'polypeptide(L)'
;MGRPVDHQRRAALLDAVVDYTVEHGFSEVSWRPVAAALGVSTTTLVHRFGTKEQMLEAILGRLRERIFVATSDPTGEQPDLATAARAVWTRTSHPQWEAEFRLFFAVYGRALQAPQQFAGFLERVVADAMSDLRDAQGPDTDATTATRTATLVIATIRGLLLDLLATGDRVRVQDAAESFLATLEHKAEAPEAARTR
;
A
#
# COMPACT_ATOMS: atom_id res chain seq x y z
N MET A 1 -8.35 -28.19 20.61
CA MET A 1 -8.72 -26.84 21.07
C MET A 1 -7.47 -26.03 21.40
N GLY A 2 -6.72 -25.51 20.42
CA GLY A 2 -5.45 -24.78 20.65
C GLY A 2 -5.19 -23.65 19.65
N ARG A 3 -6.10 -23.38 18.70
CA ARG A 3 -5.86 -22.46 17.60
C ARG A 3 -6.09 -20.95 17.80
N PRO A 4 -7.10 -20.45 18.56
CA PRO A 4 -7.38 -19.01 18.62
C PRO A 4 -6.29 -18.22 19.35
N VAL A 5 -5.75 -18.74 20.44
CA VAL A 5 -4.76 -18.04 21.29
C VAL A 5 -3.41 -17.87 20.59
N ASP A 6 -3.01 -18.84 19.75
CA ASP A 6 -1.72 -18.77 19.03
C ASP A 6 -1.80 -17.78 17.86
N HIS A 7 -2.94 -17.69 17.17
CA HIS A 7 -3.16 -16.67 16.13
C HIS A 7 -3.15 -15.25 16.67
N GLN A 8 -3.80 -15.00 17.81
CA GLN A 8 -3.80 -13.67 18.46
C GLN A 8 -2.39 -13.28 18.91
N ARG A 9 -1.63 -14.20 19.50
CA ARG A 9 -0.23 -13.96 19.90
C ARG A 9 0.66 -13.69 18.70
N ARG A 10 0.46 -14.39 17.58
CA ARG A 10 1.20 -14.15 16.36
C ARG A 10 0.89 -12.77 15.77
N ALA A 11 -0.37 -12.38 15.72
CA ALA A 11 -0.80 -11.07 15.26
C ALA A 11 -0.22 -9.95 16.13
N ALA A 12 -0.30 -10.05 17.45
CA ALA A 12 0.26 -9.08 18.37
C ALA A 12 1.79 -8.96 18.23
N LEU A 13 2.49 -10.08 18.03
CA LEU A 13 3.93 -10.05 17.79
C LEU A 13 4.28 -9.38 16.45
N LEU A 14 3.49 -9.64 15.40
CA LEU A 14 3.65 -8.98 14.11
C LEU A 14 3.41 -7.48 14.23
N ASP A 15 2.37 -7.06 14.95
CA ASP A 15 2.10 -5.64 15.20
C ASP A 15 3.27 -4.95 15.90
N ALA A 16 3.84 -5.56 16.92
CA ALA A 16 5.00 -5.03 17.62
C ALA A 16 6.27 -4.97 16.73
N VAL A 17 6.48 -5.97 15.86
CA VAL A 17 7.57 -5.94 14.87
C VAL A 17 7.37 -4.82 13.86
N VAL A 18 6.14 -4.58 13.41
CA VAL A 18 5.80 -3.48 12.50
C VAL A 18 6.09 -2.14 13.17
N ASP A 19 5.61 -1.92 14.39
CA ASP A 19 5.83 -0.67 15.13
C ASP A 19 7.33 -0.39 15.31
N TYR A 20 8.10 -1.40 15.73
CA TYR A 20 9.56 -1.28 15.81
C TYR A 20 10.20 -0.90 14.47
N THR A 21 9.74 -1.53 13.37
CA THR A 21 10.32 -1.30 12.04
C THR A 21 9.98 0.08 11.50
N VAL A 22 8.77 0.57 11.77
CA VAL A 22 8.35 1.94 11.42
C VAL A 22 9.18 2.97 12.17
N GLU A 23 9.45 2.74 13.46
CA GLU A 23 10.21 3.66 14.31
C GLU A 23 11.71 3.71 13.96
N HIS A 24 12.32 2.54 13.71
CA HIS A 24 13.78 2.42 13.56
C HIS A 24 14.26 2.32 12.11
N GLY A 25 13.33 2.17 11.16
CA GLY A 25 13.64 2.03 9.73
C GLY A 25 14.08 0.64 9.32
N PHE A 26 14.09 0.45 8.00
CA PHE A 26 14.35 -0.85 7.37
C PHE A 26 15.76 -1.42 7.61
N SER A 27 16.79 -0.56 7.69
CA SER A 27 18.19 -0.97 7.89
C SER A 27 18.40 -1.70 9.21
N GLU A 28 17.66 -1.30 10.25
CA GLU A 28 17.76 -1.86 11.60
C GLU A 28 16.98 -3.17 11.77
N VAL A 29 16.21 -3.59 10.76
CA VAL A 29 15.43 -4.82 10.84
C VAL A 29 16.33 -6.05 10.71
N SER A 30 16.74 -6.58 11.86
CA SER A 30 17.41 -7.85 11.97
C SER A 30 16.97 -8.58 13.25
N TRP A 31 17.19 -9.88 13.31
CA TRP A 31 16.66 -10.73 14.37
C TRP A 31 17.05 -10.28 15.79
N ARG A 32 18.30 -9.86 15.98
CA ARG A 32 18.80 -9.51 17.33
C ARG A 32 18.22 -8.20 17.86
N PRO A 33 18.28 -7.07 17.14
CA PRO A 33 17.67 -5.81 17.60
C PRO A 33 16.17 -5.95 17.83
N VAL A 34 15.43 -6.55 16.89
CA VAL A 34 13.98 -6.76 17.02
C VAL A 34 13.67 -7.65 18.23
N ALA A 35 14.37 -8.76 18.40
CA ALA A 35 14.15 -9.66 19.54
C ALA A 35 14.42 -8.96 20.88
N ALA A 36 15.50 -8.18 20.97
CA ALA A 36 15.86 -7.43 22.17
C ALA A 36 14.80 -6.38 22.51
N ALA A 37 14.36 -5.60 21.51
CA ALA A 37 13.34 -4.57 21.71
C ALA A 37 11.99 -5.14 22.16
N LEU A 38 11.62 -6.31 21.65
CA LEU A 38 10.34 -6.96 21.98
C LEU A 38 10.40 -7.92 23.17
N GLY A 39 11.58 -8.10 23.80
CA GLY A 39 11.73 -9.00 24.95
C GLY A 39 11.50 -10.48 24.60
N VAL A 40 11.77 -10.89 23.34
CA VAL A 40 11.61 -12.28 22.88
C VAL A 40 12.95 -12.86 22.43
N SER A 41 13.05 -14.18 22.24
CA SER A 41 14.25 -14.77 21.68
C SER A 41 14.28 -14.64 20.16
N THR A 42 15.49 -14.59 19.57
CA THR A 42 15.66 -14.66 18.10
C THR A 42 15.07 -15.96 17.53
N THR A 43 15.15 -17.06 18.27
CA THR A 43 14.54 -18.34 17.92
C THR A 43 13.03 -18.23 17.79
N THR A 44 12.38 -17.46 18.69
CA THR A 44 10.94 -17.19 18.62
C THR A 44 10.58 -16.47 17.32
N LEU A 45 11.34 -15.43 16.95
CA LEU A 45 11.09 -14.68 15.70
C LEU A 45 11.30 -15.57 14.46
N VAL A 46 12.42 -16.30 14.40
CA VAL A 46 12.69 -17.23 13.28
C VAL A 46 11.62 -18.30 13.17
N HIS A 47 11.17 -18.87 14.27
CA HIS A 47 10.10 -19.87 14.27
C HIS A 47 8.76 -19.29 13.78
N ARG A 48 8.48 -18.02 14.08
CA ARG A 48 7.22 -17.35 13.72
C ARG A 48 7.20 -16.78 12.31
N PHE A 49 8.32 -16.26 11.84
CA PHE A 49 8.41 -15.51 10.58
C PHE A 49 9.25 -16.21 9.50
N GLY A 50 10.06 -17.21 9.85
CA GLY A 50 10.90 -17.93 8.88
C GLY A 50 12.18 -17.17 8.53
N THR A 51 12.34 -16.76 7.27
CA THR A 51 13.50 -15.98 6.81
C THR A 51 13.29 -14.47 7.06
N LYS A 52 14.35 -13.68 6.91
CA LYS A 52 14.27 -12.22 7.00
C LYS A 52 13.32 -11.65 5.94
N GLU A 53 13.37 -12.18 4.74
CA GLU A 53 12.52 -11.78 3.62
C GLU A 53 11.04 -12.07 3.93
N GLN A 54 10.76 -13.26 4.47
CA GLN A 54 9.39 -13.63 4.89
C GLN A 54 8.89 -12.74 6.04
N MET A 55 9.76 -12.36 6.96
CA MET A 55 9.40 -11.37 7.99
C MET A 55 9.08 -10.01 7.38
N LEU A 56 9.87 -9.53 6.42
CA LEU A 56 9.61 -8.28 5.72
C LEU A 56 8.32 -8.32 4.90
N GLU A 57 8.04 -9.42 4.22
CA GLU A 57 6.75 -9.61 3.54
C GLU A 57 5.58 -9.56 4.52
N ALA A 58 5.71 -10.19 5.69
CA ALA A 58 4.68 -10.12 6.72
C ALA A 58 4.47 -8.69 7.26
N ILE A 59 5.56 -7.94 7.48
CA ILE A 59 5.52 -6.52 7.87
C ILE A 59 4.77 -5.70 6.83
N LEU A 60 5.11 -5.83 5.55
CA LEU A 60 4.46 -5.09 4.47
C LEU A 60 2.99 -5.46 4.30
N GLY A 61 2.66 -6.75 4.43
CA GLY A 61 1.28 -7.21 4.44
C GLY A 61 0.47 -6.55 5.56
N ARG A 62 1.05 -6.50 6.78
CA ARG A 62 0.38 -5.89 7.93
C ARG A 62 0.27 -4.36 7.82
N LEU A 63 1.28 -3.69 7.31
CA LEU A 63 1.22 -2.25 6.99
C LEU A 63 0.08 -1.95 6.02
N ARG A 64 -0.01 -2.75 4.96
CA ARG A 64 -1.10 -2.64 3.99
C ARG A 64 -2.48 -2.80 4.65
N GLU A 65 -2.66 -3.82 5.47
CA GLU A 65 -3.91 -4.01 6.23
C GLU A 65 -4.23 -2.77 7.10
N ARG A 66 -3.24 -2.25 7.83
CA ARG A 66 -3.44 -1.04 8.66
C ARG A 66 -3.84 0.17 7.82
N ILE A 67 -3.23 0.35 6.66
CA ILE A 67 -3.48 1.50 5.80
C ILE A 67 -4.81 1.36 5.04
N PHE A 68 -5.16 0.19 4.53
CA PHE A 68 -6.25 0.01 3.57
C PHE A 68 -7.52 -0.65 4.11
N VAL A 69 -7.47 -1.45 5.19
CA VAL A 69 -8.66 -2.10 5.77
C VAL A 69 -9.66 -1.10 6.38
N ALA A 70 -9.22 0.08 6.75
CA ALA A 70 -10.10 1.12 7.30
C ALA A 70 -11.06 1.79 6.27
N THR A 71 -11.19 1.30 5.02
CA THR A 71 -11.91 2.00 3.93
C THR A 71 -13.05 1.27 3.27
N SER A 72 -13.53 0.19 3.81
CA SER A 72 -14.80 -0.34 3.32
C SER A 72 -15.89 0.66 3.65
N ASP A 73 -16.41 1.35 2.63
CA ASP A 73 -17.56 2.24 2.78
C ASP A 73 -18.77 1.40 3.22
N PRO A 74 -19.39 1.73 4.37
CA PRO A 74 -20.56 0.99 4.86
C PRO A 74 -21.81 1.18 4.00
N THR A 75 -21.81 2.10 3.02
CA THR A 75 -22.98 2.39 2.16
C THR A 75 -23.19 1.34 1.06
N GLY A 76 -22.18 0.53 0.75
CA GLY A 76 -22.29 -0.53 -0.26
C GLY A 76 -22.38 -0.06 -1.71
N GLU A 77 -22.32 1.25 -1.98
CA GLU A 77 -22.17 1.80 -3.33
C GLU A 77 -20.72 1.73 -3.77
N GLN A 78 -20.47 1.18 -4.97
CA GLN A 78 -19.14 1.23 -5.56
C GLN A 78 -18.81 2.67 -5.98
N PRO A 79 -17.72 3.27 -5.45
CA PRO A 79 -17.31 4.60 -5.86
C PRO A 79 -16.89 4.58 -7.34
N ASP A 80 -17.08 5.68 -8.05
CA ASP A 80 -16.47 5.88 -9.34
C ASP A 80 -14.94 6.01 -9.26
N LEU A 81 -14.26 5.97 -10.41
CA LEU A 81 -12.80 5.99 -10.47
C LEU A 81 -12.19 7.23 -9.82
N ALA A 82 -12.79 8.40 -10.01
CA ALA A 82 -12.27 9.66 -9.47
C ALA A 82 -12.38 9.67 -7.94
N THR A 83 -13.52 9.24 -7.41
CA THR A 83 -13.77 9.09 -5.97
C THR A 83 -12.81 8.05 -5.36
N ALA A 84 -12.63 6.90 -6.00
CA ALA A 84 -11.71 5.86 -5.56
C ALA A 84 -10.25 6.37 -5.55
N ALA A 85 -9.80 7.03 -6.62
CA ALA A 85 -8.46 7.60 -6.70
C ALA A 85 -8.24 8.70 -5.64
N ARG A 86 -9.22 9.58 -5.42
CA ARG A 86 -9.19 10.61 -4.37
C ARG A 86 -9.08 9.99 -2.98
N ALA A 87 -9.84 8.94 -2.70
CA ALA A 87 -9.77 8.23 -1.43
C ALA A 87 -8.39 7.60 -1.20
N VAL A 88 -7.79 6.99 -2.22
CA VAL A 88 -6.42 6.47 -2.16
C VAL A 88 -5.43 7.59 -1.87
N TRP A 89 -5.49 8.71 -2.60
CA TRP A 89 -4.60 9.85 -2.39
C TRP A 89 -4.73 10.44 -0.97
N THR A 90 -5.93 10.79 -0.56
CA THR A 90 -6.20 11.39 0.76
C THR A 90 -5.65 10.54 1.89
N ARG A 91 -5.79 9.22 1.78
CA ARG A 91 -5.29 8.28 2.76
C ARG A 91 -3.77 8.19 2.73
N THR A 92 -3.19 7.92 1.57
CA THR A 92 -1.75 7.65 1.46
C THR A 92 -0.91 8.88 1.74
N SER A 93 -1.41 10.09 1.45
CA SER A 93 -0.74 11.36 1.71
C SER A 93 -0.95 11.90 3.13
N HIS A 94 -1.78 11.24 3.95
CA HIS A 94 -2.06 11.70 5.31
C HIS A 94 -0.80 11.59 6.20
N PRO A 95 -0.45 12.62 7.00
CA PRO A 95 0.77 12.65 7.79
C PRO A 95 0.95 11.46 8.75
N GLN A 96 -0.17 10.89 9.25
CA GLN A 96 -0.12 9.74 10.14
C GLN A 96 0.53 8.48 9.53
N TRP A 97 0.58 8.37 8.20
CA TRP A 97 1.13 7.23 7.47
C TRP A 97 2.50 7.50 6.83
N GLU A 98 3.09 8.66 7.12
CA GLU A 98 4.36 9.07 6.49
C GLU A 98 5.50 8.07 6.78
N ALA A 99 5.63 7.62 8.02
CA ALA A 99 6.68 6.69 8.43
C ALA A 99 6.49 5.30 7.78
N GLU A 100 5.25 4.83 7.70
CA GLU A 100 4.89 3.58 7.05
C GLU A 100 5.19 3.60 5.54
N PHE A 101 4.89 4.72 4.86
CA PHE A 101 5.21 4.83 3.44
C PHE A 101 6.70 5.03 3.16
N ARG A 102 7.45 5.68 4.04
CA ARG A 102 8.92 5.69 3.98
C ARG A 102 9.47 4.26 4.07
N LEU A 103 8.96 3.45 5.00
CA LEU A 103 9.31 2.04 5.11
C LEU A 103 8.91 1.25 3.86
N PHE A 104 7.68 1.44 3.36
CA PHE A 104 7.20 0.80 2.14
C PHE A 104 8.14 1.05 0.96
N PHE A 105 8.51 2.31 0.67
CA PHE A 105 9.41 2.63 -0.44
C PHE A 105 10.84 2.12 -0.23
N ALA A 106 11.35 2.09 1.01
CA ALA A 106 12.65 1.50 1.31
C ALA A 106 12.68 0.00 0.99
N VAL A 107 11.64 -0.74 1.39
CA VAL A 107 11.52 -2.17 1.08
C VAL A 107 11.26 -2.39 -0.40
N TYR A 108 10.45 -1.55 -1.05
CA TYR A 108 10.20 -1.62 -2.49
C TYR A 108 11.49 -1.43 -3.30
N GLY A 109 12.30 -0.42 -2.95
CA GLY A 109 13.63 -0.22 -3.56
C GLY A 109 14.55 -1.42 -3.37
N ARG A 110 14.54 -2.04 -2.19
CA ARG A 110 15.31 -3.27 -1.92
C ARG A 110 14.80 -4.46 -2.74
N ALA A 111 13.49 -4.61 -2.85
CA ALA A 111 12.86 -5.68 -3.63
C ALA A 111 13.22 -5.61 -5.13
N LEU A 112 13.31 -4.42 -5.70
CA LEU A 112 13.75 -4.21 -7.08
C LEU A 112 15.21 -4.62 -7.30
N GLN A 113 16.07 -4.52 -6.27
CA GLN A 113 17.47 -4.96 -6.35
C GLN A 113 17.66 -6.47 -6.15
N ALA A 114 16.70 -7.14 -5.52
CA ALA A 114 16.74 -8.57 -5.24
C ALA A 114 15.40 -9.25 -5.52
N PRO A 115 14.88 -9.19 -6.75
CA PRO A 115 13.49 -9.54 -7.07
C PRO A 115 13.12 -10.98 -6.71
N GLN A 116 14.06 -11.91 -6.83
CA GLN A 116 13.80 -13.33 -6.49
C GLN A 116 13.52 -13.53 -4.99
N GLN A 117 14.13 -12.72 -4.12
CA GLN A 117 13.94 -12.79 -2.67
C GLN A 117 12.60 -12.19 -2.22
N PHE A 118 12.01 -11.31 -3.04
CA PHE A 118 10.78 -10.58 -2.77
C PHE A 118 9.69 -10.84 -3.82
N ALA A 119 9.72 -12.01 -4.47
CA ALA A 119 8.79 -12.32 -5.57
C ALA A 119 7.33 -12.17 -5.13
N GLY A 120 6.95 -12.73 -3.98
CA GLY A 120 5.59 -12.61 -3.45
C GLY A 120 5.16 -11.18 -3.13
N PHE A 121 6.06 -10.31 -2.68
CA PHE A 121 5.78 -8.90 -2.51
C PHE A 121 5.58 -8.19 -3.85
N LEU A 122 6.49 -8.39 -4.81
CA LEU A 122 6.44 -7.73 -6.11
C LEU A 122 5.21 -8.14 -6.93
N GLU A 123 4.78 -9.39 -6.84
CA GLU A 123 3.55 -9.86 -7.47
C GLU A 123 2.30 -9.16 -6.92
N ARG A 124 2.22 -8.97 -5.60
CA ARG A 124 1.06 -8.39 -4.93
C ARG A 124 1.05 -6.86 -4.90
N VAL A 125 2.21 -6.21 -4.86
CA VAL A 125 2.33 -4.76 -4.66
C VAL A 125 1.59 -3.92 -5.70
N VAL A 126 1.40 -4.46 -6.89
CA VAL A 126 0.63 -3.83 -7.97
C VAL A 126 -0.78 -4.41 -8.04
N ALA A 127 -0.91 -5.74 -8.03
CA ALA A 127 -2.17 -6.45 -8.22
C ALA A 127 -3.24 -5.98 -7.21
N ASP A 128 -2.87 -5.89 -5.95
CA ASP A 128 -3.78 -5.50 -4.87
C ASP A 128 -4.28 -4.06 -4.99
N ALA A 129 -3.41 -3.13 -5.40
CA ALA A 129 -3.78 -1.73 -5.58
C ALA A 129 -4.60 -1.51 -6.87
N MET A 130 -4.51 -2.43 -7.83
CA MET A 130 -5.22 -2.32 -9.11
C MET A 130 -6.67 -2.81 -9.06
N SER A 131 -6.99 -3.77 -8.17
CA SER A 131 -8.31 -4.38 -8.13
C SER A 131 -9.40 -3.33 -7.96
N ASP A 132 -9.35 -2.58 -6.87
CA ASP A 132 -10.37 -1.60 -6.52
C ASP A 132 -10.51 -0.50 -7.58
N LEU A 133 -9.38 -0.04 -8.15
CA LEU A 133 -9.41 0.98 -9.22
C LEU A 133 -9.93 0.45 -10.56
N ARG A 134 -9.81 -0.85 -10.82
CA ARG A 134 -10.42 -1.45 -12.01
C ARG A 134 -11.92 -1.58 -11.83
N ASP A 135 -12.34 -2.06 -10.67
CA ASP A 135 -13.75 -2.26 -10.33
C ASP A 135 -14.51 -0.92 -10.30
N ALA A 136 -13.86 0.16 -9.87
CA ALA A 136 -14.40 1.53 -9.85
C ALA A 136 -14.65 2.13 -11.25
N GLN A 137 -14.24 1.48 -12.34
CA GLN A 137 -14.48 1.95 -13.71
C GLN A 137 -15.81 1.43 -14.31
N GLY A 138 -16.55 0.64 -13.55
CA GLY A 138 -17.84 0.08 -13.98
C GLY A 138 -17.71 -1.11 -14.93
N PRO A 139 -18.81 -1.87 -15.08
CA PRO A 139 -18.83 -3.13 -15.82
C PRO A 139 -18.70 -2.95 -17.34
N ASP A 140 -19.03 -1.77 -17.87
CA ASP A 140 -19.00 -1.48 -19.32
C ASP A 140 -17.60 -1.12 -19.84
N THR A 141 -16.62 -0.94 -18.95
CA THR A 141 -15.24 -0.63 -19.34
C THR A 141 -14.50 -1.93 -19.69
N ASP A 142 -13.95 -2.02 -20.90
CA ASP A 142 -13.16 -3.19 -21.29
C ASP A 142 -11.92 -3.38 -20.39
N ALA A 143 -11.55 -4.64 -20.14
CA ALA A 143 -10.51 -5.00 -19.19
C ALA A 143 -9.13 -4.38 -19.50
N THR A 144 -8.82 -4.17 -20.78
CA THR A 144 -7.55 -3.54 -21.21
C THR A 144 -7.52 -2.06 -20.84
N THR A 145 -8.60 -1.35 -21.12
CA THR A 145 -8.76 0.05 -20.76
C THR A 145 -8.79 0.23 -19.23
N ALA A 146 -9.54 -0.62 -18.52
CA ALA A 146 -9.60 -0.60 -17.07
C ALA A 146 -8.20 -0.80 -16.44
N THR A 147 -7.44 -1.77 -16.93
CA THR A 147 -6.08 -2.05 -16.46
C THR A 147 -5.13 -0.90 -16.76
N ARG A 148 -5.17 -0.34 -17.98
CA ARG A 148 -4.34 0.79 -18.38
C ARG A 148 -4.59 2.03 -17.50
N THR A 149 -5.86 2.35 -17.29
CA THR A 149 -6.25 3.51 -16.47
C THR A 149 -5.86 3.31 -15.00
N ALA A 150 -6.14 2.16 -14.40
CA ALA A 150 -5.71 1.84 -13.04
C ALA A 150 -4.19 1.92 -12.87
N THR A 151 -3.41 1.45 -13.88
CA THR A 151 -1.96 1.56 -13.88
C THR A 151 -1.50 3.02 -13.84
N LEU A 152 -2.09 3.88 -14.65
CA LEU A 152 -1.77 5.32 -14.67
C LEU A 152 -2.10 6.00 -13.34
N VAL A 153 -3.25 5.69 -12.75
CA VAL A 153 -3.65 6.23 -11.44
C VAL A 153 -2.65 5.83 -10.36
N ILE A 154 -2.31 4.55 -10.26
CA ILE A 154 -1.36 4.06 -9.25
C ILE A 154 0.04 4.66 -9.46
N ALA A 155 0.51 4.71 -10.70
CA ALA A 155 1.83 5.26 -11.02
C ALA A 155 1.91 6.74 -10.64
N THR A 156 0.87 7.52 -10.93
CA THR A 156 0.79 8.95 -10.59
C THR A 156 0.74 9.15 -9.07
N ILE A 157 -0.15 8.47 -8.36
CA ILE A 157 -0.28 8.58 -6.90
C ILE A 157 1.04 8.18 -6.21
N ARG A 158 1.67 7.10 -6.63
CA ARG A 158 2.96 6.67 -6.06
C ARG A 158 4.09 7.67 -6.34
N GLY A 159 4.12 8.25 -7.53
CA GLY A 159 5.09 9.28 -7.88
C GLY A 159 4.93 10.54 -7.03
N LEU A 160 3.70 11.03 -6.90
CA LEU A 160 3.37 12.18 -6.05
C LEU A 160 3.69 11.91 -4.58
N LEU A 161 3.36 10.71 -4.07
CA LEU A 161 3.66 10.34 -2.71
C LEU A 161 5.17 10.25 -2.45
N LEU A 162 5.93 9.68 -3.39
CA LEU A 162 7.39 9.63 -3.28
C LEU A 162 8.00 11.04 -3.28
N ASP A 163 7.51 11.93 -4.14
CA ASP A 163 7.93 13.34 -4.17
C ASP A 163 7.58 14.05 -2.85
N LEU A 164 6.38 13.86 -2.33
CA LEU A 164 5.97 14.39 -1.03
C LEU A 164 6.91 13.94 0.11
N LEU A 165 7.21 12.66 0.15
CA LEU A 165 8.11 12.08 1.17
C LEU A 165 9.55 12.57 1.04
N ALA A 166 10.01 12.84 -0.19
CA ALA A 166 11.36 13.30 -0.47
C ALA A 166 11.54 14.79 -0.17
N THR A 167 10.55 15.61 -0.50
CA THR A 167 10.66 17.09 -0.46
C THR A 167 9.98 17.73 0.75
N GLY A 168 8.96 17.11 1.30
CA GLY A 168 8.08 17.69 2.32
C GLY A 168 7.18 18.83 1.80
N ASP A 169 7.25 19.18 0.51
CA ASP A 169 6.49 20.27 -0.10
C ASP A 169 5.04 19.87 -0.36
N ARG A 170 4.28 19.81 0.73
CA ARG A 170 2.88 19.38 0.73
C ARG A 170 1.99 20.28 -0.13
N VAL A 171 2.24 21.59 -0.16
CA VAL A 171 1.41 22.54 -0.92
C VAL A 171 1.52 22.24 -2.42
N ARG A 172 2.73 22.18 -2.94
CA ARG A 172 3.00 21.89 -4.36
C ARG A 172 2.48 20.51 -4.78
N VAL A 173 2.73 19.50 -3.95
CA VAL A 173 2.35 18.13 -4.30
C VAL A 173 0.84 17.93 -4.20
N GLN A 174 0.17 18.58 -3.24
CA GLN A 174 -1.29 18.56 -3.14
C GLN A 174 -1.95 19.23 -4.35
N ASP A 175 -1.44 20.37 -4.80
CA ASP A 175 -1.93 21.07 -6.00
C ASP A 175 -1.80 20.18 -7.26
N ALA A 176 -0.66 19.51 -7.41
CA ALA A 176 -0.46 18.56 -8.51
C ALA A 176 -1.43 17.35 -8.42
N ALA A 177 -1.68 16.84 -7.21
CA ALA A 177 -2.64 15.76 -6.99
C ALA A 177 -4.07 16.18 -7.36
N GLU A 178 -4.51 17.36 -6.92
CA GLU A 178 -5.84 17.88 -7.27
C GLU A 178 -5.99 18.08 -8.78
N SER A 179 -4.97 18.63 -9.45
CA SER A 179 -4.95 18.75 -10.91
C SER A 179 -5.10 17.40 -11.61
N PHE A 180 -4.40 16.38 -11.13
CA PHE A 180 -4.53 15.03 -11.68
C PHE A 180 -5.93 14.44 -11.44
N LEU A 181 -6.46 14.54 -10.22
CA LEU A 181 -7.78 14.01 -9.86
C LEU A 181 -8.90 14.67 -10.66
N ALA A 182 -8.83 15.99 -10.89
CA ALA A 182 -9.76 16.71 -11.73
C ALA A 182 -9.80 16.16 -13.18
N THR A 183 -8.69 15.66 -13.72
CA THR A 183 -8.69 15.02 -15.06
C THR A 183 -9.50 13.72 -15.11
N LEU A 184 -9.61 13.01 -13.98
CA LEU A 184 -10.42 11.80 -13.88
C LEU A 184 -11.92 12.14 -13.82
N GLU A 185 -12.29 13.19 -13.09
CA GLU A 185 -13.67 13.69 -12.97
C GLU A 185 -14.21 14.14 -14.33
N HIS A 186 -13.47 14.99 -15.05
CA HIS A 186 -13.88 15.48 -16.39
C HIS A 186 -14.00 14.35 -17.44
N LYS A 187 -13.20 13.29 -17.30
CA LYS A 187 -13.27 12.15 -18.19
C LYS A 187 -14.52 11.29 -17.96
N ALA A 188 -15.05 11.29 -16.75
CA ALA A 188 -16.31 10.62 -16.42
C ALA A 188 -17.52 11.39 -16.94
N GLU A 189 -17.46 12.73 -17.00
CA GLU A 189 -18.53 13.61 -17.47
C GLU A 189 -18.60 13.77 -19.00
N ALA A 190 -17.55 13.40 -19.74
CA ALA A 190 -17.51 13.55 -21.19
C ALA A 190 -18.56 12.64 -21.86
N PRO A 191 -19.55 13.16 -22.58
CA PRO A 191 -20.62 12.36 -23.16
C PRO A 191 -20.10 11.39 -24.20
N GLU A 192 -20.75 10.23 -24.28
CA GLU A 192 -20.54 9.07 -25.15
C GLU A 192 -20.49 9.40 -26.68
N ALA A 193 -20.69 10.66 -27.03
CA ALA A 193 -20.74 11.15 -28.41
C ALA A 193 -19.43 11.05 -29.22
N ALA A 194 -18.28 10.73 -28.58
CA ALA A 194 -16.98 10.65 -29.25
C ALA A 194 -16.50 9.21 -29.50
N ARG A 195 -17.26 8.18 -29.15
CA ARG A 195 -16.87 6.76 -29.30
C ARG A 195 -17.30 6.11 -30.60
N THR A 196 -18.00 6.83 -31.47
CA THR A 196 -18.47 6.31 -32.76
C THR A 196 -17.91 7.14 -33.92
N ARG A 197 -16.61 7.03 -34.16
CA ARG A 197 -15.97 7.33 -35.46
C ARG A 197 -14.75 6.44 -35.68
#